data_23ce6a2ef8f31b7d4eab7ad4eb898ccc
#
_entry.id   23ce6a2ef8f31b7d4eab7ad4eb898ccc
#
_cell.length_a   1.000
_cell.length_b   1.000
_cell.length_c   1.000
_cell.angle_alpha   90.00
_cell.angle_beta   90.00
_cell.angle_gamma   90.00
#
_symmetry.space_group_name_H-M   'P 1'
#
loop_
_entity.id
_entity.type
_entity.pdbx_description
1 polymer ?
#
loop_
_entity_poly.entity_id
_entity_poly.type
_entity_poly.pdbx_seq_one_letter_code
_entity_poly.pdbx_strand_id
1 'polypeptide(L)'
;MTGVRVCIDIRKLNAYLVEDDRFQIPHIPDMLATLAGGQIFGEFDLSEAYFQFQLELESQPYTAFTWKKQQYVCVGCPYGIKHIPSLFQRFIAQLFRDMPFVLTYIDNICF
;
A
#
# COMPACT_ATOMS: atom_id res chain seq x y z
N MET A 1 16.26 15.44 9.53
CA MET A 1 17.07 14.47 8.75
C MET A 1 16.59 14.43 7.33
N THR A 2 17.39 14.86 6.41
CA THR A 2 17.15 14.68 4.99
C THR A 2 17.59 13.26 4.61
N GLY A 3 16.69 12.30 4.75
CA GLY A 3 16.93 10.94 4.30
C GLY A 3 16.77 10.83 2.78
N VAL A 4 17.72 10.20 2.11
CA VAL A 4 17.57 9.81 0.69
C VAL A 4 16.69 8.57 0.64
N ARG A 5 15.56 8.68 -0.06
CA ARG A 5 14.69 7.52 -0.31
C ARG A 5 15.03 6.94 -1.69
N VAL A 6 15.49 5.70 -1.71
CA VAL A 6 15.75 4.97 -2.95
C VAL A 6 14.43 4.41 -3.47
N CYS A 7 14.11 4.71 -4.73
CA CYS A 7 12.92 4.19 -5.41
C CYS A 7 13.34 3.42 -6.65
N ILE A 8 12.62 2.33 -6.92
CA ILE A 8 12.80 1.53 -8.13
C ILE A 8 11.81 2.01 -9.19
N ASP A 9 12.28 2.15 -10.42
CA ASP A 9 11.40 2.47 -11.55
C ASP A 9 10.68 1.21 -12.05
N ILE A 10 9.42 1.08 -11.70
CA ILE A 10 8.58 -0.08 -12.02
C ILE A 10 7.65 0.20 -13.22
N ARG A 11 7.79 1.30 -13.92
CA ARG A 11 6.90 1.67 -15.03
C ARG A 11 6.83 0.60 -16.12
N LYS A 12 7.96 -0.02 -16.44
CA LYS A 12 8.01 -1.12 -17.42
C LYS A 12 7.24 -2.34 -16.93
N LEU A 13 7.42 -2.71 -15.66
CA LEU A 13 6.69 -3.82 -15.07
C LEU A 13 5.18 -3.55 -15.08
N ASN A 14 4.76 -2.36 -14.72
CA ASN A 14 3.34 -1.98 -14.71
C ASN A 14 2.67 -2.10 -16.08
N ALA A 15 3.42 -1.95 -17.17
CA ALA A 15 2.90 -2.11 -18.52
C ALA A 15 2.50 -3.58 -18.85
N TYR A 16 3.12 -4.55 -18.18
CA TYR A 16 2.84 -5.98 -18.36
C TYR A 16 1.82 -6.53 -17.36
N LEU A 17 1.52 -5.77 -16.30
CA LEU A 17 0.52 -6.21 -15.31
C LEU A 17 -0.88 -6.12 -15.90
N VAL A 18 -1.58 -7.24 -15.88
CA VAL A 18 -2.99 -7.30 -16.28
C VAL A 18 -3.82 -6.46 -15.30
N GLU A 19 -4.80 -5.74 -15.80
CA GLU A 19 -5.78 -5.07 -14.94
C GLU A 19 -6.64 -6.12 -14.26
N ASP A 20 -6.44 -6.28 -12.98
CA ASP A 20 -7.22 -7.18 -12.15
C ASP A 20 -8.03 -6.37 -11.14
N ASP A 21 -9.01 -7.04 -10.57
CA ASP A 21 -9.95 -6.68 -9.52
C ASP A 21 -9.64 -5.34 -8.80
N ARG A 22 -10.34 -4.29 -9.18
CA ARG A 22 -10.19 -2.95 -8.58
C ARG A 22 -11.01 -2.87 -7.30
N PHE A 23 -10.37 -3.08 -6.16
CA PHE A 23 -10.99 -2.74 -4.89
C PHE A 23 -11.13 -1.21 -4.77
N GLN A 24 -12.32 -0.76 -4.43
CA GLN A 24 -12.63 0.66 -4.37
C GLN A 24 -11.96 1.30 -3.15
N ILE A 25 -11.07 2.28 -3.39
CA ILE A 25 -10.51 3.10 -2.33
C ILE A 25 -11.61 4.04 -1.83
N PRO A 26 -11.84 4.15 -0.51
CA PRO A 26 -12.89 5.00 0.03
C PRO A 26 -12.75 6.46 -0.38
N HIS A 27 -13.88 7.13 -0.56
CA HIS A 27 -13.91 8.56 -0.84
C HIS A 27 -13.71 9.36 0.45
N ILE A 28 -12.71 10.23 0.51
CA ILE A 28 -12.34 10.96 1.73
C ILE A 28 -13.50 11.74 2.35
N PRO A 29 -14.32 12.49 1.59
CA PRO A 29 -15.48 13.18 2.16
C PRO A 29 -16.48 12.26 2.87
N ASP A 30 -16.70 11.05 2.36
CA ASP A 30 -17.60 10.07 2.97
C ASP A 30 -17.00 9.54 4.28
N MET A 31 -15.68 9.33 4.32
CA MET A 31 -14.97 8.95 5.54
C MET A 31 -15.08 10.04 6.62
N LEU A 32 -14.87 11.30 6.26
CA LEU A 32 -15.01 12.42 7.16
C LEU A 32 -16.45 12.57 7.71
N ALA A 33 -17.45 12.31 6.87
CA ALA A 33 -18.85 12.30 7.28
C ALA A 33 -19.13 11.22 8.34
N THR A 34 -18.47 10.06 8.23
CA THR A 34 -18.60 8.98 9.21
C THR A 34 -18.02 9.34 10.57
N LEU A 35 -16.99 10.18 10.62
CA LEU A 35 -16.38 10.68 11.86
C LEU A 35 -17.18 11.82 12.49
N ALA A 36 -18.17 12.37 11.82
CA ALA A 36 -18.97 13.49 12.33
C ALA A 36 -19.68 13.10 13.63
N GLY A 37 -19.56 13.97 14.63
CA GLY A 37 -20.15 13.76 15.96
C GLY A 37 -19.25 13.04 16.96
N GLY A 38 -18.09 12.57 16.55
CA GLY A 38 -17.08 12.06 17.47
C GLY A 38 -16.47 13.16 18.35
N GLN A 39 -15.99 12.78 19.51
CA GLN A 39 -15.35 13.70 20.48
C GLN A 39 -13.85 13.43 20.62
N ILE A 40 -13.42 12.21 20.38
CA ILE A 40 -12.03 11.79 20.48
C ILE A 40 -11.69 11.08 19.18
N PHE A 41 -10.58 11.47 18.58
CA PHE A 41 -10.08 10.90 17.35
C PHE A 41 -8.61 10.48 17.51
N GLY A 42 -8.25 9.43 16.83
CA GLY A 42 -6.86 8.98 16.70
C GLY A 42 -6.53 8.66 15.25
N GLU A 43 -5.24 8.73 14.94
CA GLU A 43 -4.70 8.38 13.63
C GLU A 43 -3.41 7.61 13.79
N PHE A 44 -3.27 6.54 13.03
CA PHE A 44 -2.03 5.82 12.85
C PHE A 44 -1.63 5.83 11.39
N ASP A 45 -0.37 6.10 11.14
CA ASP A 45 0.26 5.98 9.83
C ASP A 45 1.16 4.73 9.82
N LEU A 46 0.89 3.80 8.90
CA LEU A 46 1.65 2.57 8.78
C LEU A 46 2.98 2.83 8.08
N SER A 47 4.06 2.62 8.80
CA SER A 47 5.41 2.78 8.26
C SER A 47 5.69 1.71 7.20
N GLU A 48 6.16 2.15 6.03
CA GLU A 48 6.54 1.27 4.91
C GLU A 48 5.48 0.20 4.61
N ALA A 49 4.20 0.60 4.56
CA ALA A 49 3.05 -0.27 4.52
C ALA A 49 3.15 -1.36 3.44
N TYR A 50 3.51 -1.00 2.22
CA TYR A 50 3.57 -1.96 1.12
C TYR A 50 4.70 -2.98 1.26
N PHE A 51 5.83 -2.60 1.84
CA PHE A 51 6.94 -3.53 2.10
C PHE A 51 6.61 -4.60 3.13
N GLN A 52 5.55 -4.44 3.91
CA GLN A 52 5.04 -5.47 4.82
C GLN A 52 4.40 -6.64 4.06
N PHE A 53 3.97 -6.44 2.82
CA PHE A 53 3.57 -7.52 1.94
C PHE A 53 4.80 -8.14 1.31
N GLN A 54 4.93 -9.45 1.44
CA GLN A 54 5.99 -10.20 0.77
C GLN A 54 5.58 -10.56 -0.66
N LEU A 55 6.52 -10.44 -1.57
CA LEU A 55 6.37 -10.95 -2.93
C LEU A 55 6.63 -12.46 -2.93
N GLU A 56 5.80 -13.19 -3.66
CA GLU A 56 6.07 -14.60 -3.95
C GLU A 56 7.43 -14.76 -4.62
N LEU A 57 8.14 -15.83 -4.29
CA LEU A 57 9.51 -16.07 -4.80
C LEU A 57 9.59 -16.00 -6.33
N GLU A 58 8.58 -16.53 -7.01
CA GLU A 58 8.49 -16.50 -8.48
C GLU A 58 8.29 -15.09 -9.04
N SER A 59 7.72 -14.19 -8.26
CA SER A 59 7.46 -12.80 -8.65
C SER A 59 8.65 -11.86 -8.37
N GLN A 60 9.51 -12.19 -7.42
CA GLN A 60 10.64 -11.35 -7.03
C GLN A 60 11.57 -10.96 -8.19
N PRO A 61 11.92 -11.87 -9.14
CA PRO A 61 12.80 -11.54 -10.26
C PRO A 61 12.30 -10.38 -11.15
N TYR A 62 10.97 -10.16 -11.22
CA TYR A 62 10.40 -9.05 -11.99
C TYR A 62 10.70 -7.68 -11.40
N THR A 63 11.12 -7.63 -10.14
CA THR A 63 11.54 -6.39 -9.45
C THR A 63 13.04 -6.17 -9.50
N ALA A 64 13.78 -6.96 -10.28
CA ALA A 64 15.23 -6.93 -10.32
C ALA A 64 15.77 -5.58 -10.78
N PHE A 65 16.78 -5.10 -10.08
CA PHE A 65 17.54 -3.90 -10.42
C PHE A 65 19.03 -4.11 -10.17
N THR A 66 19.85 -3.32 -10.85
CA THR A 66 21.30 -3.41 -10.71
C THR A 66 21.85 -2.20 -9.98
N TRP A 67 22.65 -2.46 -8.95
CA TRP A 67 23.39 -1.44 -8.21
C TRP A 67 24.85 -1.89 -8.05
N LYS A 68 25.80 -1.02 -8.38
CA LYS A 68 27.25 -1.30 -8.27
C LYS A 68 27.64 -2.67 -8.87
N LYS A 69 27.15 -2.98 -10.07
CA LYS A 69 27.40 -4.23 -10.79
C LYS A 69 26.82 -5.51 -10.14
N GLN A 70 26.02 -5.35 -9.11
CA GLN A 70 25.27 -6.46 -8.48
C GLN A 70 23.78 -6.32 -8.78
N GLN A 71 23.11 -7.46 -8.93
CA GLN A 71 21.67 -7.53 -9.13
C GLN A 71 20.97 -7.80 -7.82
N TYR A 72 19.89 -7.07 -7.58
CA TYR A 72 19.05 -7.18 -6.41
C TYR A 72 17.60 -7.38 -6.83
N VAL A 73 16.81 -7.98 -5.96
CA VAL A 73 15.36 -8.13 -6.11
C VAL A 73 14.66 -7.63 -4.84
N CYS A 74 13.40 -7.21 -4.96
CA CYS A 74 12.59 -6.88 -3.81
C CYS A 74 11.99 -8.16 -3.21
N VAL A 75 12.10 -8.31 -1.91
CA VAL A 75 11.41 -9.35 -1.13
C VAL A 75 10.02 -8.86 -0.72
N GLY A 76 9.92 -7.61 -0.27
CA GLY A 76 8.66 -6.93 -0.01
C GLY A 76 8.15 -6.17 -1.23
N CYS A 77 6.84 -5.87 -1.26
CA CYS A 77 6.23 -5.11 -2.34
C CYS A 77 6.77 -3.69 -2.37
N PRO A 78 7.47 -3.26 -3.43
CA PRO A 78 7.94 -1.89 -3.56
C PRO A 78 6.79 -0.93 -3.92
N TYR A 79 6.96 0.34 -3.60
CA TYR A 79 6.06 1.39 -4.06
C TYR A 79 6.07 1.50 -5.59
N GLY A 80 4.92 1.80 -6.17
CA GLY A 80 4.78 2.06 -7.60
C GLY A 80 4.14 0.92 -8.40
N ILE A 81 3.99 -0.28 -7.83
CA ILE A 81 3.21 -1.36 -8.48
C ILE A 81 1.74 -0.95 -8.48
N LYS A 82 1.14 -0.87 -9.68
CA LYS A 82 -0.19 -0.25 -9.88
C LYS A 82 -1.34 -0.91 -9.11
N HIS A 83 -1.23 -2.20 -8.78
CA HIS A 83 -2.30 -2.94 -8.09
C HIS A 83 -2.17 -2.94 -6.56
N ILE A 84 -1.00 -2.61 -6.03
CA ILE A 84 -0.73 -2.73 -4.60
C ILE A 84 -1.62 -1.83 -3.74
N PRO A 85 -1.88 -0.56 -4.08
CA PRO A 85 -2.78 0.28 -3.27
C PRO A 85 -4.17 -0.35 -3.09
N SER A 86 -4.74 -0.89 -4.15
CA SER A 86 -6.05 -1.54 -4.13
C SER A 86 -6.06 -2.82 -3.30
N LEU A 87 -5.05 -3.66 -3.48
CA LEU A 87 -4.88 -4.90 -2.69
C LEU A 87 -4.65 -4.60 -1.22
N PHE A 88 -3.84 -3.60 -0.93
CA PHE A 88 -3.55 -3.18 0.44
C PHE A 88 -4.81 -2.64 1.13
N GLN A 89 -5.57 -1.78 0.45
CA GLN A 89 -6.84 -1.25 0.96
C GLN A 89 -7.82 -2.38 1.29
N ARG A 90 -7.94 -3.37 0.40
CA ARG A 90 -8.79 -4.56 0.64
C ARG A 90 -8.36 -5.31 1.89
N PHE A 91 -7.06 -5.57 2.02
CA PHE A 91 -6.51 -6.29 3.18
C PHE A 91 -6.78 -5.55 4.49
N ILE A 92 -6.48 -4.25 4.54
CA ILE A 92 -6.70 -3.42 5.73
C ILE A 92 -8.20 -3.31 6.06
N ALA A 93 -9.06 -3.13 5.06
CA ALA A 93 -10.50 -3.09 5.26
C ALA A 93 -11.04 -4.41 5.85
N GLN A 94 -10.52 -5.55 5.40
CA GLN A 94 -10.89 -6.84 5.96
C GLN A 94 -10.41 -7.02 7.41
N LEU A 95 -9.21 -6.53 7.72
CA LEU A 95 -8.63 -6.63 9.06
C LEU A 95 -9.48 -5.89 10.10
N PHE A 96 -10.04 -4.75 9.74
CA PHE A 96 -10.84 -3.90 10.64
C PHE A 96 -12.35 -3.99 10.40
N ARG A 97 -12.83 -4.97 9.62
CA ARG A 97 -14.26 -5.08 9.24
C ARG A 97 -15.22 -5.14 10.44
N ASP A 98 -14.78 -5.69 11.57
CA ASP A 98 -15.60 -5.86 12.78
C ASP A 98 -15.50 -4.63 13.71
N MET A 99 -14.82 -3.57 13.30
CA MET A 99 -14.63 -2.33 14.03
C MET A 99 -15.21 -1.14 13.24
N PRO A 100 -16.52 -0.87 13.35
CA PRO A 100 -17.19 0.14 12.52
C PRO A 100 -16.73 1.57 12.76
N PHE A 101 -16.06 1.81 13.88
CA PHE A 101 -15.48 3.11 14.22
C PHE A 101 -14.08 3.32 13.65
N VAL A 102 -13.47 2.29 13.04
CA VAL A 102 -12.15 2.36 12.42
C VAL A 102 -12.32 2.60 10.92
N LEU A 103 -11.71 3.66 10.44
CA LEU A 103 -11.67 4.00 9.03
C LEU A 103 -10.25 3.79 8.49
N THR A 104 -10.16 3.19 7.33
CA THR A 104 -8.88 2.89 6.70
C THR A 104 -8.78 3.55 5.34
N TYR A 105 -7.65 4.19 5.09
CA TYR A 105 -7.32 4.78 3.81
C TYR A 105 -5.87 4.46 3.47
N ILE A 106 -5.67 3.40 2.69
CA ILE A 106 -4.36 2.86 2.31
C ILE A 106 -3.54 2.58 3.58
N ASP A 107 -2.54 3.41 3.89
CA ASP A 107 -1.63 3.29 5.02
C ASP A 107 -2.05 4.08 6.27
N ASN A 108 -3.16 4.82 6.18
CA ASN A 108 -3.72 5.57 7.29
C ASN A 108 -4.90 4.84 7.94
N ILE A 109 -4.88 4.77 9.26
CA ILE A 109 -5.94 4.20 10.09
C ILE A 109 -6.45 5.28 11.03
N CYS A 110 -7.72 5.65 10.90
CA CYS A 110 -8.39 6.66 11.72
C CYS A 110 -9.49 6.04 12.56
N PHE A 111 -9.69 6.53 13.77
CA PHE A 111 -10.75 6.06 14.67
C PHE A 111 -11.26 7.15 15.60
#